data_0b17b9b2d460e7c719cff59463b39bca
#
_entry.id   0b17b9b2d460e7c719cff59463b39bca
#
_cell.length_a   1.000
_cell.length_b   1.000
_cell.length_c   1.000
_cell.angle_alpha   90.00
_cell.angle_beta   90.00
_cell.angle_gamma   90.00
#
_symmetry.space_group_name_H-M   'P 1'
#
loop_
_entity.id
_entity.type
_entity.pdbx_description
1 polymer ?
#
loop_
_entity_poly.entity_id
_entity_poly.type
_entity_poly.pdbx_seq_one_letter_code
_entity_poly.pdbx_strand_id
1 'polypeptide(L)'
;MKTIKLPEPAALTMSLGEALKLRRTNRDPKADPLTDDKLAAILWAAAGITSEDGRRTTPSTLDLRAVDAYVLRADGVWRFNAADMTLEQTAEEDVRRVSTAYQFEYVERAPVTIVFVADMERSKNARPQGVWVDAGTMGQSCYLAATALGVAGGVRASFDHDALRDAMKLPAHLEPIVLFTAGLPA
;
A
#
# COMPACT_ATOMS: atom_id res chain seq x y z
N MET A 1 -10.57 17.88 6.20
CA MET A 1 -9.88 16.75 5.52
C MET A 1 -9.32 17.26 4.20
N LYS A 2 -8.05 16.99 3.92
CA LYS A 2 -7.42 17.34 2.64
C LYS A 2 -7.62 16.18 1.66
N THR A 3 -7.75 16.50 0.37
CA THR A 3 -7.78 15.51 -0.71
C THR A 3 -6.74 15.91 -1.76
N ILE A 4 -5.93 14.95 -2.18
CA ILE A 4 -4.93 15.12 -3.22
C ILE A 4 -5.35 14.26 -4.41
N LYS A 5 -5.51 14.87 -5.59
CA LYS A 5 -5.67 14.12 -6.84
C LYS A 5 -4.29 13.61 -7.26
N LEU A 6 -4.16 12.32 -7.40
CA LEU A 6 -2.93 11.74 -7.94
C LEU A 6 -2.86 12.01 -9.44
N PRO A 7 -1.66 12.22 -9.98
CA PRO A 7 -1.45 12.33 -11.43
C PRO A 7 -1.72 10.98 -12.11
N GLU A 8 -1.66 11.01 -13.44
CA GLU A 8 -1.67 9.77 -14.23
C GLU A 8 -0.55 8.84 -13.77
N PRO A 9 -0.83 7.56 -13.55
CA PRO A 9 0.18 6.60 -13.13
C PRO A 9 1.36 6.52 -14.09
N ALA A 10 2.59 6.51 -13.56
CA ALA A 10 3.78 6.30 -14.36
C ALA A 10 3.70 4.99 -15.15
N ALA A 11 4.10 5.01 -16.42
CA ALA A 11 4.00 3.84 -17.30
C ALA A 11 4.90 2.69 -16.82
N LEU A 12 4.32 1.49 -16.71
CA LEU A 12 5.04 0.24 -16.40
C LEU A 12 5.52 -0.40 -17.70
N THR A 13 6.67 0.04 -18.21
CA THR A 13 7.18 -0.39 -19.52
C THR A 13 8.03 -1.66 -19.48
N MET A 14 8.48 -2.10 -18.29
CA MET A 14 9.22 -3.34 -18.12
C MET A 14 8.31 -4.54 -18.40
N SER A 15 8.84 -5.55 -19.12
CA SER A 15 8.08 -6.79 -19.33
C SER A 15 7.81 -7.51 -18.01
N LEU A 16 6.68 -8.22 -17.92
CA LEU A 16 6.34 -9.00 -16.74
C LEU A 16 7.46 -10.02 -16.39
N GLY A 17 8.05 -10.66 -17.40
CA GLY A 17 9.13 -11.63 -17.22
C GLY A 17 10.37 -10.99 -16.59
N GLU A 18 10.74 -9.78 -17.00
CA GLU A 18 11.85 -9.04 -16.41
C GLU A 18 11.53 -8.58 -14.99
N ALA A 19 10.33 -8.04 -14.76
CA ALA A 19 9.90 -7.61 -13.44
C ALA A 19 9.93 -8.79 -12.44
N LEU A 20 9.44 -9.96 -12.81
CA LEU A 20 9.53 -11.19 -12.01
C LEU A 20 10.97 -11.60 -11.73
N LYS A 21 11.85 -11.56 -12.74
CA LYS A 21 13.27 -11.92 -12.61
C LYS A 21 14.05 -10.97 -11.72
N LEU A 22 13.76 -9.67 -11.82
CA LEU A 22 14.51 -8.60 -11.13
C LEU A 22 13.94 -8.26 -9.74
N ARG A 23 12.66 -8.57 -9.47
CA ARG A 23 12.03 -8.28 -8.19
C ARG A 23 12.87 -8.77 -7.00
N ARG A 24 13.22 -7.87 -6.12
CA ARG A 24 13.89 -8.15 -4.84
C ARG A 24 13.25 -7.33 -3.73
N THR A 25 13.30 -7.82 -2.51
CA THR A 25 13.10 -6.98 -1.34
C THR A 25 14.32 -6.10 -1.17
N ASN A 26 14.13 -4.78 -1.28
CA ASN A 26 15.18 -3.80 -1.06
C ASN A 26 14.76 -2.92 0.12
N ARG A 27 15.54 -2.97 1.22
CA ARG A 27 15.34 -2.21 2.46
C ARG A 27 16.33 -1.05 2.60
N ASP A 28 16.82 -0.54 1.48
CA ASP A 28 17.72 0.60 1.44
C ASP A 28 17.18 1.73 0.53
N PRO A 29 16.06 2.37 0.91
CA PRO A 29 15.54 3.54 0.21
C PRO A 29 16.31 4.79 0.63
N LYS A 30 16.37 5.77 -0.25
CA LYS A 30 16.70 7.15 0.09
C LYS A 30 15.57 7.83 0.82
N ALA A 31 15.88 8.90 1.54
CA ALA A 31 14.88 9.78 2.15
C ALA A 31 14.18 10.71 1.16
N ASP A 32 14.69 10.77 -0.08
CA ASP A 32 14.12 11.62 -1.12
C ASP A 32 12.65 11.25 -1.38
N PRO A 33 11.78 12.23 -1.62
CA PRO A 33 10.38 11.98 -1.91
C PRO A 33 10.19 11.04 -3.11
N LEU A 34 9.29 10.08 -2.98
CA LEU A 34 8.79 9.33 -4.12
C LEU A 34 7.82 10.24 -4.88
N THR A 35 7.98 10.34 -6.20
CA THR A 35 7.09 11.17 -7.02
C THR A 35 5.66 10.61 -7.03
N ASP A 36 4.66 11.50 -7.12
CA ASP A 36 3.27 11.09 -7.01
C ASP A 36 2.80 10.22 -8.19
N ASP A 37 3.40 10.33 -9.38
CA ASP A 37 3.12 9.44 -10.52
C ASP A 37 3.61 8.00 -10.28
N LYS A 38 4.78 7.82 -9.65
CA LYS A 38 5.27 6.50 -9.24
C LYS A 38 4.42 5.91 -8.11
N LEU A 39 4.06 6.73 -7.13
CA LEU A 39 3.14 6.32 -6.07
C LEU A 39 1.77 5.91 -6.65
N ALA A 40 1.22 6.70 -7.56
CA ALA A 40 -0.03 6.40 -8.27
C ALA A 40 0.04 5.06 -9.01
N ALA A 41 1.16 4.77 -9.70
CA ALA A 41 1.34 3.51 -10.41
C ALA A 41 1.41 2.29 -9.46
N ILE A 42 2.09 2.42 -8.31
CA ILE A 42 2.16 1.34 -7.31
C ILE A 42 0.79 1.11 -6.67
N LEU A 43 0.06 2.17 -6.31
CA LEU A 43 -1.29 2.07 -5.75
C LEU A 43 -2.29 1.50 -6.76
N TRP A 44 -2.21 1.93 -8.02
CA TRP A 44 -3.04 1.40 -9.09
C TRP A 44 -2.75 -0.09 -9.32
N ALA A 45 -1.49 -0.51 -9.35
CA ALA A 45 -1.14 -1.92 -9.49
C ALA A 45 -1.69 -2.79 -8.36
N ALA A 46 -1.79 -2.25 -7.14
CA ALA A 46 -2.31 -2.98 -5.97
C ALA A 46 -3.84 -2.99 -5.87
N ALA A 47 -4.52 -1.91 -6.23
CA ALA A 47 -5.94 -1.72 -5.92
C ALA A 47 -6.72 -0.94 -7.00
N GLY A 48 -6.11 -0.67 -8.16
CA GLY A 48 -6.74 0.09 -9.25
C GLY A 48 -7.99 -0.58 -9.80
N ILE A 49 -8.96 0.21 -10.24
CA ILE A 49 -10.18 -0.27 -10.88
C ILE A 49 -9.92 -0.42 -12.38
N THR A 50 -10.31 -1.56 -12.95
CA THR A 50 -10.05 -1.92 -14.35
C THR A 50 -11.31 -2.11 -15.19
N SER A 51 -12.49 -2.01 -14.58
CA SER A 51 -13.77 -2.23 -15.26
C SER A 51 -14.90 -1.41 -14.61
N GLU A 52 -15.97 -1.19 -15.36
CA GLU A 52 -17.16 -0.43 -14.90
C GLU A 52 -17.86 -1.08 -13.69
N ASP A 53 -17.79 -2.40 -13.56
CA ASP A 53 -18.32 -3.14 -12.40
C ASP A 53 -17.39 -3.08 -11.17
N GLY A 54 -16.30 -2.29 -11.25
CA GLY A 54 -15.40 -2.01 -10.14
C GLY A 54 -14.39 -3.12 -9.86
N ARG A 55 -14.13 -4.05 -10.78
CA ARG A 55 -13.07 -5.05 -10.64
C ARG A 55 -11.72 -4.37 -10.54
N ARG A 56 -10.86 -4.96 -9.71
CA ARG A 56 -9.54 -4.43 -9.40
C ARG A 56 -8.44 -5.13 -10.20
N THR A 57 -7.27 -4.51 -10.23
CA THR A 57 -6.02 -5.09 -10.74
C THR A 57 -5.61 -6.38 -10.04
N THR A 58 -6.04 -6.57 -8.79
CA THR A 58 -5.78 -7.75 -7.97
C THR A 58 -7.08 -8.49 -7.65
N PRO A 59 -7.02 -9.83 -7.49
CA PRO A 59 -8.19 -10.61 -7.09
C PRO A 59 -8.64 -10.24 -5.67
N SER A 60 -9.90 -10.53 -5.36
CA SER A 60 -10.45 -10.39 -4.02
C SER A 60 -11.30 -11.61 -3.66
N THR A 61 -11.11 -12.12 -2.48
CA THR A 61 -11.85 -13.27 -1.93
C THR A 61 -13.35 -13.00 -2.00
N LEU A 62 -14.08 -13.90 -2.67
CA LEU A 62 -15.53 -13.81 -2.91
C LEU A 62 -15.97 -12.46 -3.54
N ASP A 63 -15.10 -11.75 -4.21
CA ASP A 63 -15.30 -10.40 -4.75
C ASP A 63 -15.78 -9.36 -3.70
N LEU A 64 -15.41 -9.56 -2.43
CA LEU A 64 -15.82 -8.70 -1.33
C LEU A 64 -15.08 -7.36 -1.31
N ARG A 65 -13.91 -7.29 -1.97
CA ARG A 65 -13.06 -6.07 -2.05
C ARG A 65 -12.80 -5.48 -0.67
N ALA A 66 -12.61 -6.37 0.31
CA ALA A 66 -12.57 -6.02 1.72
C ALA A 66 -11.22 -5.46 2.20
N VAL A 67 -10.24 -5.29 1.31
CA VAL A 67 -8.94 -4.70 1.64
C VAL A 67 -8.78 -3.37 0.91
N ASP A 68 -8.54 -2.31 1.69
CA ASP A 68 -8.25 -0.96 1.19
C ASP A 68 -6.76 -0.63 1.37
N ALA A 69 -6.24 0.26 0.51
CA ALA A 69 -4.88 0.76 0.63
C ALA A 69 -4.86 2.12 1.33
N TYR A 70 -4.00 2.27 2.32
CA TYR A 70 -3.67 3.53 2.98
C TYR A 70 -2.20 3.86 2.74
N VAL A 71 -1.85 5.12 2.82
CA VAL A 71 -0.49 5.62 2.62
C VAL A 71 -0.07 6.40 3.85
N LEU A 72 1.02 5.98 4.49
CA LEU A 72 1.67 6.71 5.56
C LEU A 72 2.80 7.55 4.95
N ARG A 73 2.77 8.84 5.20
CA ARG A 73 3.76 9.83 4.77
C ARG A 73 4.15 10.71 5.95
N ALA A 74 5.16 11.56 5.78
CA ALA A 74 5.56 12.52 6.80
C ALA A 74 4.46 13.55 7.14
N ASP A 75 3.54 13.79 6.21
CA ASP A 75 2.41 14.72 6.34
C ASP A 75 1.10 14.03 6.77
N GLY A 76 1.14 12.76 7.17
CA GLY A 76 -0.01 12.08 7.76
C GLY A 76 -0.38 10.74 7.13
N VAL A 77 -1.60 10.31 7.44
CA VAL A 77 -2.24 9.09 6.99
C VAL A 77 -3.26 9.42 5.90
N TRP A 78 -3.18 8.72 4.79
CA TRP A 78 -4.01 8.97 3.61
C TRP A 78 -4.69 7.69 3.15
N ARG A 79 -6.01 7.72 2.96
CA ARG A 79 -6.74 6.62 2.32
C ARG A 79 -6.71 6.78 0.81
N PHE A 80 -6.38 5.72 0.09
CA PHE A 80 -6.44 5.70 -1.37
C PHE A 80 -7.87 5.41 -1.84
N ASN A 81 -8.43 6.33 -2.63
CA ASN A 81 -9.68 6.13 -3.35
C ASN A 81 -9.36 5.76 -4.81
N ALA A 82 -9.56 4.49 -5.14
CA ALA A 82 -9.23 3.96 -6.47
C ALA A 82 -10.18 4.45 -7.57
N ALA A 83 -11.42 4.81 -7.25
CA ALA A 83 -12.39 5.29 -8.23
C ALA A 83 -11.99 6.65 -8.80
N ASP A 84 -11.50 7.51 -7.94
CA ASP A 84 -11.13 8.88 -8.29
C ASP A 84 -9.61 9.08 -8.41
N MET A 85 -8.82 8.05 -8.13
CA MET A 85 -7.35 8.16 -8.04
C MET A 85 -6.95 9.32 -7.12
N THR A 86 -7.49 9.34 -5.90
CA THR A 86 -7.21 10.39 -4.90
C THR A 86 -6.66 9.80 -3.61
N LEU A 87 -5.93 10.63 -2.87
CA LEU A 87 -5.57 10.40 -1.48
C LEU A 87 -6.41 11.31 -0.58
N GLU A 88 -7.14 10.72 0.35
CA GLU A 88 -7.98 11.39 1.34
C GLU A 88 -7.29 11.35 2.69
N GLN A 89 -6.93 12.51 3.26
CA GLN A 89 -6.25 12.56 4.55
C GLN A 89 -7.18 12.16 5.69
N THR A 90 -6.78 11.14 6.46
CA THR A 90 -7.54 10.63 7.61
C THR A 90 -6.90 11.02 8.95
N ALA A 91 -5.59 11.27 8.99
CA ALA A 91 -4.88 11.81 10.15
C ALA A 91 -3.69 12.66 9.68
N GLU A 92 -3.25 13.63 10.50
CA GLU A 92 -2.18 14.56 10.14
C GLU A 92 -0.81 14.17 10.72
N GLU A 93 -0.79 13.21 11.63
CA GLU A 93 0.43 12.77 12.31
C GLU A 93 1.25 11.79 11.45
N ASP A 94 2.57 11.93 11.49
CA ASP A 94 3.49 10.92 10.93
C ASP A 94 3.55 9.68 11.83
N VAL A 95 2.90 8.62 11.39
CA VAL A 95 2.84 7.35 12.14
C VAL A 95 3.70 6.25 11.52
N ARG A 96 4.59 6.58 10.54
CA ARG A 96 5.43 5.57 9.87
C ARG A 96 6.22 4.73 10.86
N ARG A 97 6.76 5.32 11.93
CA ARG A 97 7.53 4.62 12.97
C ARG A 97 6.73 3.53 13.68
N VAL A 98 5.42 3.72 13.89
CA VAL A 98 4.55 2.73 14.53
C VAL A 98 4.32 1.52 13.63
N SER A 99 4.55 1.65 12.33
CA SER A 99 4.34 0.59 11.34
C SER A 99 5.43 -0.49 11.35
N THR A 100 6.31 -0.55 12.35
CA THR A 100 7.36 -1.57 12.45
C THR A 100 7.68 -1.92 13.90
N ALA A 101 8.03 -3.18 14.14
CA ALA A 101 8.47 -3.66 15.45
C ALA A 101 9.99 -3.51 15.66
N TYR A 102 10.81 -3.48 14.60
CA TYR A 102 12.28 -3.50 14.72
C TYR A 102 13.06 -2.88 13.54
N GLN A 103 12.42 -2.52 12.43
CA GLN A 103 13.10 -1.98 11.23
C GLN A 103 13.00 -0.45 11.17
N PHE A 104 13.24 0.23 12.28
CA PHE A 104 12.96 1.66 12.44
C PHE A 104 13.72 2.52 11.43
N GLU A 105 15.03 2.35 11.28
CA GLU A 105 15.85 3.14 10.36
C GLU A 105 15.38 3.04 8.90
N TYR A 106 15.05 1.82 8.46
CA TYR A 106 14.51 1.58 7.13
C TYR A 106 13.18 2.32 6.92
N VAL A 107 12.27 2.19 7.89
CA VAL A 107 10.91 2.72 7.79
C VAL A 107 10.89 4.25 7.91
N GLU A 108 11.70 4.82 8.80
CA GLU A 108 11.80 6.26 8.98
C GLU A 108 12.45 6.95 7.78
N ARG A 109 13.43 6.29 7.15
CA ARG A 109 14.09 6.81 5.96
C ARG A 109 13.19 6.77 4.73
N ALA A 110 12.39 5.72 4.59
CA ALA A 110 11.50 5.56 3.44
C ALA A 110 10.41 6.66 3.40
N PRO A 111 10.21 7.35 2.27
CA PRO A 111 9.21 8.41 2.18
C PRO A 111 7.77 7.91 2.32
N VAL A 112 7.50 6.64 2.01
CA VAL A 112 6.16 6.07 1.92
C VAL A 112 6.10 4.67 2.54
N THR A 113 5.04 4.41 3.32
CA THR A 113 4.59 3.06 3.66
C THR A 113 3.12 2.91 3.26
N ILE A 114 2.83 1.97 2.36
CA ILE A 114 1.47 1.57 2.02
C ILE A 114 1.03 0.53 3.06
N VAL A 115 -0.17 0.70 3.60
CA VAL A 115 -0.79 -0.21 4.56
C VAL A 115 -2.04 -0.80 3.92
N PHE A 116 -2.10 -2.11 3.84
CA PHE A 116 -3.31 -2.82 3.46
C PHE A 116 -4.16 -3.04 4.70
N VAL A 117 -5.35 -2.47 4.68
CA VAL A 117 -6.28 -2.46 5.81
C VAL A 117 -7.49 -3.30 5.45
N ALA A 118 -7.74 -4.36 6.22
CA ALA A 118 -8.90 -5.22 6.06
C ALA A 118 -10.12 -4.60 6.75
N ASP A 119 -11.24 -4.58 6.04
CA ASP A 119 -12.54 -4.27 6.60
C ASP A 119 -13.20 -5.59 7.03
N MET A 120 -13.20 -5.83 8.33
CA MET A 120 -13.69 -7.08 8.92
C MET A 120 -15.22 -7.20 8.84
N GLU A 121 -15.95 -6.11 8.68
CA GLU A 121 -17.41 -6.13 8.45
C GLU A 121 -17.72 -6.53 7.00
N ARG A 122 -17.01 -6.00 6.01
CA ARG A 122 -17.14 -6.43 4.60
C ARG A 122 -16.73 -7.89 4.41
N SER A 123 -15.75 -8.36 5.15
CA SER A 123 -15.24 -9.74 5.03
C SER A 123 -15.93 -10.76 5.93
N LYS A 124 -16.92 -10.39 6.73
CA LYS A 124 -17.57 -11.25 7.75
C LYS A 124 -18.11 -12.59 7.22
N ASN A 125 -18.45 -12.67 5.93
CA ASN A 125 -18.95 -13.89 5.29
C ASN A 125 -17.83 -14.73 4.62
N ALA A 126 -16.59 -14.27 4.68
CA ALA A 126 -15.44 -15.00 4.17
C ALA A 126 -14.68 -15.67 5.33
N ARG A 127 -13.78 -16.61 4.98
CA ARG A 127 -12.82 -17.12 5.95
C ARG A 127 -11.82 -16.01 6.31
N PRO A 128 -11.38 -15.89 7.57
CA PRO A 128 -10.43 -14.84 7.99
C PRO A 128 -9.16 -14.80 7.14
N GLN A 129 -8.70 -15.95 6.63
CA GLN A 129 -7.51 -16.03 5.77
C GLN A 129 -7.67 -15.30 4.43
N GLY A 130 -8.90 -15.07 3.95
CA GLY A 130 -9.16 -14.45 2.66
C GLY A 130 -8.55 -13.06 2.53
N VAL A 131 -8.69 -12.21 3.54
CA VAL A 131 -8.13 -10.85 3.51
C VAL A 131 -6.59 -10.85 3.50
N TRP A 132 -5.95 -11.85 4.13
CA TRP A 132 -4.49 -12.00 4.09
C TRP A 132 -4.00 -12.42 2.71
N VAL A 133 -4.75 -13.30 2.03
CA VAL A 133 -4.46 -13.69 0.64
C VAL A 133 -4.60 -12.47 -0.27
N ASP A 134 -5.69 -11.72 -0.14
CA ASP A 134 -5.93 -10.50 -0.93
C ASP A 134 -4.79 -9.48 -0.71
N ALA A 135 -4.43 -9.18 0.54
CA ALA A 135 -3.33 -8.27 0.85
C ALA A 135 -1.96 -8.77 0.35
N GLY A 136 -1.73 -10.08 0.38
CA GLY A 136 -0.52 -10.70 -0.19
C GLY A 136 -0.40 -10.51 -1.70
N THR A 137 -1.52 -10.65 -2.44
CA THR A 137 -1.55 -10.39 -3.89
C THR A 137 -1.36 -8.91 -4.21
N MET A 138 -1.95 -8.01 -3.43
CA MET A 138 -1.72 -6.56 -3.52
C MET A 138 -0.25 -6.22 -3.27
N GLY A 139 0.37 -6.83 -2.26
CA GLY A 139 1.79 -6.66 -1.96
C GLY A 139 2.71 -7.14 -3.09
N GLN A 140 2.40 -8.26 -3.73
CA GLN A 140 3.15 -8.72 -4.90
C GLN A 140 2.99 -7.77 -6.10
N SER A 141 1.81 -7.21 -6.31
CA SER A 141 1.59 -6.21 -7.35
C SER A 141 2.40 -4.94 -7.10
N CYS A 142 2.49 -4.49 -5.84
CA CYS A 142 3.40 -3.41 -5.45
C CYS A 142 4.86 -3.73 -5.78
N TYR A 143 5.33 -4.95 -5.51
CA TYR A 143 6.69 -5.36 -5.86
C TYR A 143 6.97 -5.26 -7.36
N LEU A 144 6.05 -5.76 -8.19
CA LEU A 144 6.24 -5.76 -9.65
C LEU A 144 6.24 -4.34 -10.22
N ALA A 145 5.30 -3.49 -9.77
CA ALA A 145 5.25 -2.09 -10.17
C ALA A 145 6.49 -1.31 -9.68
N ALA A 146 6.88 -1.47 -8.41
CA ALA A 146 8.07 -0.85 -7.87
C ALA A 146 9.34 -1.26 -8.65
N THR A 147 9.47 -2.56 -8.98
CA THR A 147 10.60 -3.07 -9.77
C THR A 147 10.63 -2.43 -11.16
N ALA A 148 9.49 -2.35 -11.85
CA ALA A 148 9.38 -1.74 -13.18
C ALA A 148 9.72 -0.23 -13.18
N LEU A 149 9.49 0.45 -12.03
CA LEU A 149 9.75 1.88 -11.86
C LEU A 149 11.13 2.20 -11.26
N GLY A 150 11.96 1.18 -10.98
CA GLY A 150 13.23 1.37 -10.29
C GLY A 150 13.07 1.88 -8.86
N VAL A 151 12.01 1.46 -8.15
CA VAL A 151 11.70 1.83 -6.77
C VAL A 151 12.13 0.69 -5.84
N ALA A 152 12.86 1.02 -4.78
CA ALA A 152 13.16 0.11 -3.69
C ALA A 152 11.90 -0.14 -2.86
N GLY A 153 11.67 -1.38 -2.44
CA GLY A 153 10.50 -1.67 -1.62
C GLY A 153 10.50 -3.06 -1.00
N GLY A 154 9.61 -3.24 -0.05
CA GLY A 154 9.47 -4.51 0.64
C GLY A 154 8.14 -4.67 1.37
N VAL A 155 7.54 -5.86 1.20
CA VAL A 155 6.39 -6.30 2.00
C VAL A 155 6.85 -6.57 3.42
N ARG A 156 6.04 -6.16 4.39
CA ARG A 156 6.26 -6.39 5.83
C ARG A 156 4.95 -6.78 6.52
N ALA A 157 5.08 -7.59 7.58
CA ALA A 157 3.98 -7.96 8.46
C ALA A 157 4.40 -7.95 9.95
N SER A 158 5.62 -7.46 10.25
CA SER A 158 6.14 -7.43 11.62
C SER A 158 5.92 -6.04 12.24
N PHE A 159 4.75 -5.85 12.82
CA PHE A 159 4.34 -4.64 13.53
C PHE A 159 3.26 -4.99 14.57
N ASP A 160 2.97 -4.08 15.47
CA ASP A 160 1.86 -4.19 16.41
C ASP A 160 0.58 -3.70 15.71
N HIS A 161 -0.36 -4.62 15.48
CA HIS A 161 -1.59 -4.35 14.73
C HIS A 161 -2.49 -3.34 15.47
N ASP A 162 -2.66 -3.50 16.79
CA ASP A 162 -3.50 -2.61 17.59
C ASP A 162 -2.88 -1.22 17.71
N ALA A 163 -1.59 -1.15 17.98
CA ALA A 163 -0.88 0.13 18.06
C ALA A 163 -0.94 0.90 16.73
N LEU A 164 -0.79 0.21 15.59
CA LEU A 164 -0.88 0.87 14.28
C LEU A 164 -2.31 1.30 13.95
N ARG A 165 -3.32 0.46 14.24
CA ARG A 165 -4.74 0.83 14.07
C ARG A 165 -5.06 2.11 14.85
N ASP A 166 -4.65 2.17 16.12
CA ASP A 166 -4.91 3.31 16.99
C ASP A 166 -4.17 4.57 16.52
N ALA A 167 -2.89 4.44 16.11
CA ALA A 167 -2.12 5.55 15.55
C ALA A 167 -2.71 6.08 14.25
N MET A 168 -3.23 5.22 13.38
CA MET A 168 -3.93 5.59 12.16
C MET A 168 -5.35 6.12 12.41
N LYS A 169 -5.84 6.10 13.65
CA LYS A 169 -7.21 6.48 14.06
C LYS A 169 -8.30 5.71 13.32
N LEU A 170 -8.05 4.42 13.06
CA LEU A 170 -9.00 3.56 12.38
C LEU A 170 -10.07 3.04 13.35
N PRO A 171 -11.35 2.92 12.91
CA PRO A 171 -12.38 2.25 13.68
C PRO A 171 -12.06 0.76 13.89
N ALA A 172 -12.64 0.16 14.93
CA ALA A 172 -12.30 -1.18 15.38
C ALA A 172 -12.50 -2.31 14.34
N HIS A 173 -13.35 -2.12 13.35
CA HIS A 173 -13.58 -3.09 12.28
C HIS A 173 -12.55 -3.02 11.15
N LEU A 174 -11.67 -2.00 11.14
CA LEU A 174 -10.60 -1.84 10.18
C LEU A 174 -9.27 -2.31 10.79
N GLU A 175 -8.68 -3.32 10.21
CA GLU A 175 -7.46 -3.96 10.71
C GLU A 175 -6.29 -3.79 9.73
N PRO A 176 -5.19 -3.10 10.09
CA PRO A 176 -3.95 -3.12 9.32
C PRO A 176 -3.38 -4.55 9.31
N ILE A 177 -3.10 -5.13 8.13
CA ILE A 177 -2.68 -6.55 8.04
C ILE A 177 -1.33 -6.75 7.36
N VAL A 178 -1.06 -6.05 6.27
CA VAL A 178 0.19 -6.16 5.51
C VAL A 178 0.62 -4.76 5.08
N LEU A 179 1.93 -4.54 5.01
CA LEU A 179 2.49 -3.26 4.59
C LEU A 179 3.45 -3.43 3.42
N PHE A 180 3.60 -2.36 2.63
CA PHE A 180 4.65 -2.25 1.62
C PHE A 180 5.36 -0.90 1.79
N THR A 181 6.64 -0.93 2.16
CA THR A 181 7.44 0.29 2.30
C THR A 181 8.18 0.56 1.00
N ALA A 182 8.18 1.81 0.52
CA ALA A 182 8.72 2.19 -0.78
C ALA A 182 9.49 3.52 -0.73
N GLY A 183 10.52 3.63 -1.59
CA GLY A 183 11.32 4.84 -1.81
C GLY A 183 12.29 4.64 -2.98
N LEU A 184 12.99 5.70 -3.39
CA LEU A 184 14.05 5.57 -4.38
C LEU A 184 15.21 4.73 -3.79
N PRO A 185 15.88 3.87 -4.57
CA PRO A 185 17.02 3.10 -4.07
C PRO A 185 18.21 4.00 -3.73
N ALA A 186 18.99 3.63 -2.69
CA ALA A 186 20.22 4.30 -2.31
C ALA A 186 21.34 4.10 -3.33
#